data_a285fd6cc5378c9b17a7427c0f1aa5c4
#
_entry.id   a285fd6cc5378c9b17a7427c0f1aa5c4
#
_cell.length_a   1.000
_cell.length_b   1.000
_cell.length_c   1.000
_cell.angle_alpha   90.00
_cell.angle_beta   90.00
_cell.angle_gamma   90.00
#
_symmetry.space_group_name_H-M   'P 1'
#
loop_
_entity.id
_entity.type
_entity.pdbx_description
1 polymer ?
#
loop_
_entity_poly.entity_id
_entity_poly.type
_entity_poly.pdbx_seq_one_letter_code
_entity_poly.pdbx_strand_id
1 'polypeptide(L)'
;MTLHRRGGDWRRFTGALQAGLWLSLSLGGARPASGKEGAIQCANLVYGGMHTSRCFSDEFLSAVQRETGIATERRFKSVKLDSDELFTYPFVLITGESDFFFTAKERENLKRYVQSGGFLLASAGCSSKDWNRAFRREITGLFGKESLKKIPSDHPVFRTVNVVNQIKLTHPGEPAYLEGLELNGKLVLIYSPHGLNDTEHTEGCCCCGGNEIVNSMELNVNILVYALLH
;
A
#
# COMPACT_ATOMS: atom_id res chain seq x y z
N MET A 1 -58.82 46.35 -11.41
CA MET A 1 -58.59 47.77 -11.53
C MET A 1 -57.19 48.00 -12.04
N THR A 2 -57.15 48.26 -13.36
CA THR A 2 -56.34 49.20 -14.10
C THR A 2 -54.79 49.08 -14.03
N LEU A 3 -54.18 48.41 -15.02
CA LEU A 3 -53.45 48.98 -16.19
C LEU A 3 -52.55 50.18 -15.92
N HIS A 4 -51.24 50.05 -16.21
CA HIS A 4 -50.60 50.89 -17.24
C HIS A 4 -49.26 50.33 -17.75
N ARG A 5 -49.17 50.14 -19.05
CA ARG A 5 -47.99 49.98 -19.92
C ARG A 5 -47.29 51.33 -20.15
N ARG A 6 -45.99 51.28 -20.42
CA ARG A 6 -45.22 52.10 -21.43
C ARG A 6 -43.76 51.64 -21.28
N GLY A 7 -42.93 51.28 -22.26
CA GLY A 7 -42.94 51.59 -23.66
C GLY A 7 -41.70 52.42 -24.04
N GLY A 8 -40.79 51.87 -24.84
CA GLY A 8 -39.74 52.58 -25.58
C GLY A 8 -38.36 52.60 -24.86
N ASP A 9 -37.19 52.48 -25.44
CA ASP A 9 -36.80 52.81 -26.82
C ASP A 9 -35.43 52.18 -27.15
N TRP A 10 -35.27 51.82 -28.39
CA TRP A 10 -34.04 51.30 -28.99
C TRP A 10 -33.10 52.44 -29.35
N ARG A 11 -31.82 52.39 -28.92
CA ARG A 11 -30.77 53.07 -29.66
C ARG A 11 -29.51 52.23 -29.77
N ARG A 12 -29.13 52.01 -31.01
CA ARG A 12 -27.87 51.43 -31.47
C ARG A 12 -26.70 52.38 -31.12
N PHE A 13 -25.61 51.83 -30.67
CA PHE A 13 -24.31 52.44 -30.85
C PHE A 13 -23.31 51.41 -31.37
N THR A 14 -22.90 51.70 -32.58
CA THR A 14 -21.75 51.16 -33.29
C THR A 14 -20.48 51.79 -32.71
N GLY A 15 -19.42 51.01 -32.53
CA GLY A 15 -18.10 51.60 -32.42
C GLY A 15 -17.00 50.76 -31.79
N ALA A 16 -16.04 50.45 -32.63
CA ALA A 16 -14.60 50.26 -32.38
C ALA A 16 -14.09 48.92 -31.95
N LEU A 17 -13.56 48.19 -32.92
CA LEU A 17 -12.54 47.14 -32.79
C LEU A 17 -11.30 47.68 -32.05
N GLN A 18 -10.95 47.09 -30.94
CA GLN A 18 -9.59 47.15 -30.39
C GLN A 18 -9.01 45.76 -30.37
N ALA A 19 -8.03 45.54 -31.24
CA ALA A 19 -7.19 44.36 -31.27
C ALA A 19 -6.28 44.35 -30.04
N GLY A 20 -6.65 43.59 -29.02
CA GLY A 20 -5.80 43.29 -27.87
C GLY A 20 -4.91 42.12 -28.15
N LEU A 21 -3.61 42.36 -28.26
CA LEU A 21 -2.55 41.37 -28.38
C LEU A 21 -2.48 40.57 -27.07
N TRP A 22 -2.96 39.32 -27.08
CA TRP A 22 -2.78 38.42 -25.96
C TRP A 22 -1.39 37.76 -26.08
N LEU A 23 -0.44 38.26 -25.28
CA LEU A 23 0.79 37.52 -25.01
C LEU A 23 0.42 36.27 -24.16
N SER A 24 0.41 35.13 -24.79
CA SER A 24 0.33 33.83 -24.08
C SER A 24 1.68 33.51 -23.43
N LEU A 25 1.81 33.85 -22.13
CA LEU A 25 2.88 33.26 -21.31
C LEU A 25 2.60 31.75 -21.18
N SER A 26 3.32 30.96 -21.93
CA SER A 26 3.41 29.50 -21.71
C SER A 26 4.22 29.25 -20.44
N LEU A 27 3.55 29.13 -19.30
CA LEU A 27 4.10 28.52 -18.10
C LEU A 27 4.39 27.06 -18.46
N GLY A 28 5.67 26.74 -18.65
CA GLY A 28 6.16 25.38 -18.77
C GLY A 28 5.92 24.62 -17.48
N GLY A 29 4.74 24.04 -17.34
CA GLY A 29 4.44 23.08 -16.28
C GLY A 29 5.25 21.81 -16.53
N ALA A 30 6.17 21.47 -15.63
CA ALA A 30 6.81 20.18 -15.60
C ALA A 30 5.72 19.11 -15.57
N ARG A 31 5.65 18.28 -16.61
CA ARG A 31 4.78 17.11 -16.63
C ARG A 31 5.25 16.15 -15.53
N PRO A 32 4.37 15.75 -14.60
CA PRO A 32 4.69 14.64 -13.72
C PRO A 32 4.97 13.41 -14.59
N ALA A 33 5.95 12.61 -14.19
CA ALA A 33 6.33 11.38 -14.88
C ALA A 33 5.08 10.50 -15.09
N SER A 34 4.92 10.01 -16.32
CA SER A 34 3.79 9.24 -16.81
C SER A 34 3.64 7.90 -16.06
N GLY A 35 2.95 7.92 -14.90
CA GLY A 35 2.22 6.75 -14.46
C GLY A 35 0.96 6.60 -15.33
N LYS A 36 0.54 5.39 -15.65
CA LYS A 36 -0.77 5.18 -16.30
C LYS A 36 -1.83 5.78 -15.39
N GLU A 37 -2.59 6.75 -15.88
CA GLU A 37 -3.69 7.35 -15.12
C GLU A 37 -4.58 6.23 -14.56
N GLY A 38 -4.71 6.15 -13.22
CA GLY A 38 -5.52 5.15 -12.53
C GLY A 38 -4.78 3.88 -12.06
N ALA A 39 -3.48 3.71 -12.29
CA ALA A 39 -2.73 2.55 -11.77
C ALA A 39 -2.44 2.71 -10.27
N ILE A 40 -2.65 1.63 -9.50
CA ILE A 40 -2.32 1.58 -8.07
C ILE A 40 -0.81 1.52 -7.89
N GLN A 41 -0.24 2.50 -7.22
CA GLN A 41 1.16 2.48 -6.82
C GLN A 41 1.28 1.98 -5.38
N CYS A 42 2.01 0.88 -5.19
CA CYS A 42 2.38 0.36 -3.87
C CYS A 42 3.80 0.82 -3.49
N ALA A 43 4.09 0.88 -2.18
CA ALA A 43 5.41 1.27 -1.71
C ALA A 43 6.02 0.26 -0.74
N ASN A 44 7.35 0.21 -0.71
CA ASN A 44 8.15 -0.52 0.27
C ASN A 44 8.76 0.49 1.26
N LEU A 45 8.55 0.25 2.55
CA LEU A 45 8.95 1.17 3.61
C LEU A 45 10.45 1.11 3.88
N VAL A 46 11.05 2.29 3.99
CA VAL A 46 12.38 2.51 4.57
C VAL A 46 12.17 3.05 5.99
N TYR A 47 12.71 2.36 6.97
CA TYR A 47 12.44 2.60 8.41
C TYR A 47 13.64 2.27 9.28
N GLY A 48 13.67 2.74 10.52
CA GLY A 48 14.64 2.36 11.55
C GLY A 48 16.11 2.55 11.13
N GLY A 49 16.42 3.62 10.40
CA GLY A 49 17.76 3.89 9.92
C GLY A 49 18.12 3.19 8.60
N MET A 50 17.18 3.00 7.69
CA MET A 50 17.30 2.38 6.37
C MET A 50 17.23 0.83 6.35
N HIS A 51 16.53 0.26 7.29
CA HIS A 51 16.21 -1.18 7.26
C HIS A 51 15.09 -1.44 6.27
N THR A 52 15.40 -2.12 5.18
CA THR A 52 14.41 -2.69 4.25
C THR A 52 15.01 -3.94 3.64
N SER A 53 14.20 -4.98 3.46
CA SER A 53 14.64 -6.18 2.75
C SER A 53 14.51 -5.97 1.24
N ARG A 54 15.51 -6.47 0.50
CA ARG A 54 15.48 -6.53 -0.97
C ARG A 54 14.83 -7.83 -1.47
N CYS A 55 14.55 -8.74 -0.57
CA CYS A 55 14.11 -10.09 -0.89
C CYS A 55 12.59 -10.23 -1.08
N PHE A 56 11.84 -9.14 -1.09
CA PHE A 56 10.41 -9.21 -1.37
C PHE A 56 10.15 -8.89 -2.84
N SER A 57 9.67 -9.91 -3.59
CA SER A 57 9.33 -9.76 -5.00
C SER A 57 8.14 -8.82 -5.19
N ASP A 58 8.20 -8.00 -6.24
CA ASP A 58 7.07 -7.20 -6.69
C ASP A 58 6.28 -7.87 -7.84
N GLU A 59 6.61 -9.12 -8.20
CA GLU A 59 5.99 -9.85 -9.30
C GLU A 59 4.48 -10.06 -9.09
N PHE A 60 4.01 -10.19 -7.84
CA PHE A 60 2.59 -10.31 -7.54
C PHE A 60 1.77 -9.06 -7.97
N LEU A 61 2.39 -7.89 -8.12
CA LEU A 61 1.71 -6.70 -8.65
C LEU A 61 1.27 -6.94 -10.11
N SER A 62 2.14 -7.61 -10.89
CA SER A 62 1.79 -8.04 -12.25
C SER A 62 0.71 -9.10 -12.25
N ALA A 63 0.74 -10.03 -11.27
CA ALA A 63 -0.28 -11.05 -11.10
C ALA A 63 -1.65 -10.44 -10.76
N VAL A 64 -1.72 -9.45 -9.87
CA VAL A 64 -2.96 -8.72 -9.56
C VAL A 64 -3.59 -8.14 -10.83
N GLN A 65 -2.80 -7.45 -11.66
CA GLN A 65 -3.32 -6.90 -12.92
C GLN A 65 -3.83 -7.99 -13.86
N ARG A 66 -3.10 -9.09 -13.99
CA ARG A 66 -3.46 -10.22 -14.87
C ARG A 66 -4.72 -10.94 -14.41
N GLU A 67 -4.89 -11.15 -13.11
CA GLU A 67 -5.96 -11.98 -12.55
C GLU A 67 -7.24 -11.21 -12.26
N THR A 68 -7.15 -9.89 -12.04
CA THR A 68 -8.30 -9.08 -11.63
C THR A 68 -8.63 -7.93 -12.56
N GLY A 69 -7.70 -7.55 -13.44
CA GLY A 69 -7.81 -6.35 -14.28
C GLY A 69 -7.53 -5.03 -13.53
N ILE A 70 -7.27 -5.06 -12.20
CA ILE A 70 -6.87 -3.88 -11.44
C ILE A 70 -5.50 -3.43 -11.93
N ALA A 71 -5.43 -2.21 -12.47
CA ALA A 71 -4.17 -1.65 -12.94
C ALA A 71 -3.24 -1.35 -11.75
N THR A 72 -2.04 -1.92 -11.78
CA THR A 72 -0.98 -1.71 -10.79
C THR A 72 0.30 -1.24 -11.45
N GLU A 73 1.05 -0.38 -10.79
CA GLU A 73 2.44 -0.17 -11.14
C GLU A 73 3.24 -1.42 -10.77
N ARG A 74 4.17 -1.82 -11.67
CA ARG A 74 4.87 -3.11 -11.56
C ARG A 74 5.99 -3.14 -10.53
N ARG A 75 6.34 -2.00 -9.96
CA ARG A 75 7.45 -1.85 -9.02
C ARG A 75 7.00 -1.10 -7.78
N PHE A 76 7.47 -1.55 -6.63
CA PHE A 76 7.34 -0.76 -5.42
C PHE A 76 8.12 0.54 -5.52
N LYS A 77 7.56 1.62 -5.00
CA LYS A 77 8.33 2.82 -4.65
C LYS A 77 8.93 2.64 -3.26
N SER A 78 10.18 3.08 -3.08
CA SER A 78 10.75 3.18 -1.74
C SER A 78 10.28 4.47 -1.10
N VAL A 79 9.65 4.39 0.06
CA VAL A 79 9.17 5.56 0.80
C VAL A 79 9.65 5.48 2.25
N LYS A 80 10.10 6.61 2.78
CA LYS A 80 10.49 6.68 4.20
C LYS A 80 9.25 6.72 5.08
N LEU A 81 9.24 5.93 6.13
CA LEU A 81 8.13 5.87 7.08
C LEU A 81 7.90 7.22 7.81
N ASP A 82 8.94 8.03 7.97
CA ASP A 82 8.85 9.37 8.55
C ASP A 82 8.45 10.48 7.55
N SER A 83 8.24 10.15 6.26
CA SER A 83 7.85 11.09 5.21
C SER A 83 6.34 11.23 5.10
N ASP A 84 5.86 12.43 4.77
CA ASP A 84 4.45 12.66 4.43
C ASP A 84 4.04 12.02 3.09
N GLU A 85 5.01 11.66 2.23
CA GLU A 85 4.77 10.92 1.00
C GLU A 85 4.10 9.56 1.27
N LEU A 86 4.31 8.96 2.45
CA LEU A 86 3.66 7.73 2.91
C LEU A 86 2.14 7.73 2.67
N PHE A 87 1.49 8.86 2.93
CA PHE A 87 0.02 8.97 2.87
C PHE A 87 -0.54 9.02 1.44
N THR A 88 0.32 9.00 0.42
CA THR A 88 -0.10 8.92 -0.98
C THR A 88 -0.26 7.48 -1.48
N TYR A 89 0.21 6.49 -0.72
CA TYR A 89 0.16 5.08 -1.08
C TYR A 89 -0.96 4.37 -0.33
N PRO A 90 -1.93 3.73 -1.03
CA PRO A 90 -3.01 2.99 -0.37
C PRO A 90 -2.52 1.70 0.30
N PHE A 91 -1.40 1.16 -0.18
CA PHE A 91 -0.81 -0.09 0.27
C PHE A 91 0.71 0.04 0.41
N VAL A 92 1.23 -0.31 1.57
CA VAL A 92 2.67 -0.32 1.82
C VAL A 92 3.12 -1.66 2.39
N LEU A 93 4.36 -2.03 2.07
CA LEU A 93 5.04 -3.20 2.56
C LEU A 93 6.12 -2.80 3.56
N ILE A 94 6.24 -3.55 4.64
CA ILE A 94 7.41 -3.51 5.55
C ILE A 94 7.98 -4.90 5.71
N THR A 95 9.28 -5.04 5.47
CA THR A 95 10.00 -6.31 5.61
C THR A 95 11.44 -6.07 6.03
N GLY A 96 12.08 -7.06 6.63
CA GLY A 96 13.47 -6.98 7.07
C GLY A 96 13.91 -8.26 7.78
N GLU A 97 15.19 -8.29 8.17
CA GLU A 97 15.82 -9.49 8.72
C GLU A 97 16.49 -9.24 10.06
N SER A 98 16.67 -7.99 10.46
CA SER A 98 17.37 -7.60 11.68
C SER A 98 16.45 -6.94 12.70
N ASP A 99 16.89 -6.91 13.95
CA ASP A 99 16.24 -6.11 15.02
C ASP A 99 16.27 -4.61 14.66
N PHE A 100 15.22 -3.90 14.98
CA PHE A 100 15.07 -2.47 14.68
C PHE A 100 14.19 -1.75 15.71
N PHE A 101 14.29 -0.43 15.72
CA PHE A 101 13.40 0.46 16.47
C PHE A 101 12.87 1.56 15.56
N PHE A 102 11.59 1.82 15.64
CA PHE A 102 11.04 3.01 15.02
C PHE A 102 11.43 4.28 15.78
N THR A 103 11.72 5.34 15.06
CA THR A 103 11.80 6.69 15.64
C THR A 103 10.42 7.15 16.12
N ALA A 104 10.36 8.21 16.89
CA ALA A 104 9.10 8.79 17.34
C ALA A 104 8.21 9.21 16.16
N LYS A 105 8.83 9.79 15.10
CA LYS A 105 8.10 10.21 13.89
C LYS A 105 7.59 9.05 13.09
N GLU A 106 8.37 7.98 12.95
CA GLU A 106 7.93 6.75 12.27
C GLU A 106 6.74 6.09 12.98
N ARG A 107 6.76 6.04 14.33
CA ARG A 107 5.63 5.54 15.13
C ARG A 107 4.37 6.37 14.93
N GLU A 108 4.50 7.69 14.98
CA GLU A 108 3.39 8.61 14.74
C GLU A 108 2.80 8.41 13.35
N ASN A 109 3.64 8.40 12.32
CA ASN A 109 3.22 8.26 10.93
C ASN A 109 2.56 6.90 10.67
N LEU A 110 3.14 5.79 11.17
CA LEU A 110 2.56 4.46 11.00
C LEU A 110 1.16 4.39 11.63
N LYS A 111 1.03 4.90 12.84
CA LYS A 111 -0.28 4.94 13.53
C LYS A 111 -1.31 5.76 12.74
N ARG A 112 -0.94 6.95 12.29
CA ARG A 112 -1.81 7.82 11.47
C ARG A 112 -2.17 7.16 10.14
N TYR A 113 -1.20 6.53 9.48
CA TYR A 113 -1.37 5.89 8.19
C TYR A 113 -2.47 4.82 8.23
N VAL A 114 -2.37 3.86 9.15
CA VAL A 114 -3.39 2.80 9.26
C VAL A 114 -4.73 3.31 9.78
N GLN A 115 -4.75 4.36 10.60
CA GLN A 115 -5.98 5.01 11.08
C GLN A 115 -6.69 5.82 10.00
N SER A 116 -5.96 6.32 8.99
CA SER A 116 -6.52 7.06 7.86
C SER A 116 -6.90 6.20 6.66
N GLY A 117 -6.84 4.87 6.80
CA GLY A 117 -7.29 3.93 5.77
C GLY A 117 -6.16 3.35 4.90
N GLY A 118 -4.90 3.64 5.22
CA GLY A 118 -3.76 2.97 4.60
C GLY A 118 -3.63 1.53 5.08
N PHE A 119 -3.15 0.63 4.22
CA PHE A 119 -2.97 -0.79 4.52
C PHE A 119 -1.50 -1.17 4.59
N LEU A 120 -1.10 -1.88 5.66
CA LEU A 120 0.25 -2.37 5.86
C LEU A 120 0.32 -3.89 5.69
N LEU A 121 1.15 -4.36 4.76
CA LEU A 121 1.61 -5.74 4.72
C LEU A 121 2.98 -5.83 5.41
N ALA A 122 3.10 -6.70 6.38
CA ALA A 122 4.35 -6.93 7.10
C ALA A 122 4.80 -8.39 6.95
N SER A 123 6.08 -8.60 6.64
CA SER A 123 6.66 -9.93 6.45
C SER A 123 8.04 -10.02 7.08
N ALA A 124 8.25 -11.01 7.95
CA ALA A 124 9.58 -11.31 8.46
C ALA A 124 10.41 -11.93 7.33
N GLY A 125 11.34 -11.18 6.77
CA GLY A 125 12.25 -11.67 5.73
C GLY A 125 13.02 -12.89 6.23
N CYS A 126 13.11 -13.93 5.41
CA CYS A 126 13.75 -15.20 5.76
C CYS A 126 13.26 -15.81 7.10
N SER A 127 12.03 -15.56 7.50
CA SER A 127 11.47 -15.94 8.81
C SER A 127 12.33 -15.46 10.00
N SER A 128 12.97 -14.32 9.88
CA SER A 128 13.89 -13.80 10.91
C SER A 128 13.21 -13.65 12.27
N LYS A 129 13.75 -14.35 13.26
CA LYS A 129 13.26 -14.26 14.64
C LYS A 129 13.53 -12.88 15.27
N ASP A 130 14.64 -12.25 14.90
CA ASP A 130 15.01 -10.94 15.42
C ASP A 130 14.07 -9.87 14.88
N TRP A 131 13.80 -9.88 13.59
CA TRP A 131 12.84 -8.97 13.01
C TRP A 131 11.41 -9.22 13.53
N ASN A 132 10.99 -10.48 13.64
CA ASN A 132 9.69 -10.85 14.24
C ASN A 132 9.53 -10.27 15.65
N ARG A 133 10.57 -10.42 16.51
CA ARG A 133 10.56 -9.85 17.85
C ARG A 133 10.45 -8.33 17.83
N ALA A 134 11.23 -7.68 16.96
CA ALA A 134 11.23 -6.22 16.80
C ALA A 134 9.87 -5.72 16.33
N PHE A 135 9.33 -6.30 15.26
CA PHE A 135 8.03 -5.92 14.69
C PHE A 135 6.91 -6.04 15.73
N ARG A 136 6.82 -7.15 16.44
CA ARG A 136 5.83 -7.33 17.50
C ARG A 136 5.99 -6.30 18.61
N ARG A 137 7.20 -6.02 19.05
CA ARG A 137 7.49 -4.99 20.05
C ARG A 137 6.95 -3.63 19.60
N GLU A 138 7.27 -3.23 18.37
CA GLU A 138 6.85 -1.93 17.82
C GLU A 138 5.31 -1.85 17.66
N ILE A 139 4.67 -2.87 17.08
CA ILE A 139 3.22 -2.88 16.85
C ILE A 139 2.44 -2.98 18.17
N THR A 140 2.87 -3.84 19.10
CA THR A 140 2.20 -3.94 20.40
C THR A 140 2.41 -2.70 21.26
N GLY A 141 3.53 -2.01 21.09
CA GLY A 141 3.78 -0.70 21.71
C GLY A 141 2.85 0.40 21.20
N LEU A 142 2.47 0.35 19.91
CA LEU A 142 1.59 1.33 19.28
C LEU A 142 0.10 1.08 19.51
N PHE A 143 -0.32 -0.20 19.48
CA PHE A 143 -1.73 -0.59 19.41
C PHE A 143 -2.20 -1.45 20.58
N GLY A 144 -1.28 -1.84 21.47
CA GLY A 144 -1.57 -2.68 22.63
C GLY A 144 -1.16 -4.15 22.45
N LYS A 145 -1.03 -4.87 23.58
CA LYS A 145 -0.49 -6.24 23.60
C LYS A 145 -1.29 -7.24 22.78
N GLU A 146 -2.61 -7.08 22.71
CA GLU A 146 -3.54 -7.99 22.01
C GLU A 146 -3.92 -7.48 20.61
N SER A 147 -3.11 -6.58 20.05
CA SER A 147 -3.43 -5.95 18.76
C SER A 147 -3.26 -6.87 17.57
N LEU A 148 -2.27 -7.77 17.60
CA LEU A 148 -2.05 -8.77 16.55
C LEU A 148 -2.76 -10.07 16.93
N LYS A 149 -3.71 -10.50 16.10
CA LYS A 149 -4.47 -11.73 16.28
C LYS A 149 -4.34 -12.64 15.06
N LYS A 150 -4.31 -13.94 15.28
CA LYS A 150 -4.36 -14.88 14.16
C LYS A 150 -5.62 -14.66 13.34
N ILE A 151 -5.44 -14.56 12.03
CA ILE A 151 -6.56 -14.46 11.09
C ILE A 151 -7.17 -15.84 10.92
N PRO A 152 -8.49 -16.02 11.16
CA PRO A 152 -9.16 -17.31 10.97
C PRO A 152 -9.06 -17.79 9.52
N SER A 153 -8.95 -19.09 9.30
CA SER A 153 -8.78 -19.69 7.97
C SER A 153 -9.98 -19.49 7.03
N ASP A 154 -11.15 -19.18 7.56
CA ASP A 154 -12.36 -18.83 6.83
C ASP A 154 -12.48 -17.35 6.49
N HIS A 155 -11.53 -16.53 6.95
CA HIS A 155 -11.52 -15.08 6.66
C HIS A 155 -11.46 -14.81 5.16
N PRO A 156 -12.21 -13.81 4.64
CA PRO A 156 -12.28 -13.47 3.21
C PRO A 156 -10.92 -13.25 2.54
N VAL A 157 -9.91 -12.78 3.25
CA VAL A 157 -8.57 -12.55 2.72
C VAL A 157 -7.95 -13.81 2.09
N PHE A 158 -8.32 -15.02 2.55
CA PHE A 158 -7.80 -16.28 1.99
C PHE A 158 -8.52 -16.74 0.71
N ARG A 159 -9.51 -15.96 0.24
CA ARG A 159 -10.29 -16.31 -0.94
C ARG A 159 -10.77 -15.10 -1.75
N THR A 160 -10.05 -13.99 -1.62
CA THR A 160 -10.41 -12.74 -2.32
C THR A 160 -10.29 -12.91 -3.84
N VAL A 161 -9.23 -13.51 -4.32
CA VAL A 161 -8.96 -13.84 -5.74
C VAL A 161 -8.68 -15.36 -5.86
N ASN A 162 -7.68 -15.82 -5.13
CA ASN A 162 -7.24 -17.20 -5.10
C ASN A 162 -7.79 -17.92 -3.86
N VAL A 163 -8.21 -19.19 -4.00
CA VAL A 163 -8.66 -20.00 -2.84
C VAL A 163 -7.45 -20.62 -2.16
N VAL A 164 -7.03 -20.03 -1.04
CA VAL A 164 -5.93 -20.52 -0.21
C VAL A 164 -6.48 -21.27 1.00
N ASN A 165 -6.62 -22.59 0.88
CA ASN A 165 -7.12 -23.43 1.97
C ASN A 165 -6.04 -23.72 3.03
N GLN A 166 -4.76 -23.62 2.67
CA GLN A 166 -3.63 -23.90 3.54
C GLN A 166 -2.43 -23.04 3.13
N ILE A 167 -1.76 -22.45 4.11
CA ILE A 167 -0.46 -21.81 3.92
C ILE A 167 0.60 -22.91 3.93
N LYS A 168 1.39 -22.99 2.84
CA LYS A 168 2.41 -24.02 2.65
C LYS A 168 3.78 -23.42 2.95
N LEU A 169 4.57 -24.12 3.75
CA LEU A 169 5.94 -23.74 4.08
C LEU A 169 6.96 -24.58 3.30
N THR A 170 8.11 -24.02 3.03
CA THR A 170 9.26 -24.70 2.40
C THR A 170 9.73 -25.88 3.24
N HIS A 171 9.76 -25.72 4.56
CA HIS A 171 10.17 -26.77 5.49
C HIS A 171 8.98 -27.20 6.36
N PRO A 172 8.80 -28.50 6.60
CA PRO A 172 7.79 -29.02 7.53
C PRO A 172 7.96 -28.43 8.94
N GLY A 173 6.84 -28.16 9.60
CA GLY A 173 6.86 -27.61 10.94
C GLY A 173 5.46 -27.31 11.46
N GLU A 174 5.37 -26.38 12.39
CA GLU A 174 4.11 -25.84 12.87
C GLU A 174 3.30 -25.23 11.70
N PRO A 175 1.96 -25.34 11.71
CA PRO A 175 1.14 -24.74 10.67
C PRO A 175 1.39 -23.24 10.56
N ALA A 176 1.67 -22.77 9.36
CA ALA A 176 1.82 -21.34 9.10
C ALA A 176 0.49 -20.62 9.28
N TYR A 177 0.58 -19.35 9.66
CA TYR A 177 -0.56 -18.49 9.87
C TYR A 177 -0.22 -17.04 9.53
N LEU A 178 -1.26 -16.25 9.28
CA LEU A 178 -1.18 -14.80 9.24
C LEU A 178 -1.80 -14.22 10.50
N GLU A 179 -1.33 -13.07 10.91
CA GLU A 179 -1.92 -12.25 11.96
C GLU A 179 -2.42 -10.94 11.38
N GLY A 180 -3.42 -10.36 11.99
CA GLY A 180 -3.99 -9.10 11.58
C GLY A 180 -4.17 -8.14 12.74
N LEU A 181 -4.09 -6.85 12.42
CA LEU A 181 -4.56 -5.75 13.26
C LEU A 181 -5.86 -5.24 12.67
N GLU A 182 -6.90 -5.25 13.48
CA GLU A 182 -8.20 -4.70 13.12
C GLU A 182 -8.42 -3.34 13.80
N LEU A 183 -8.88 -2.37 13.02
CA LEU A 183 -9.39 -1.09 13.53
C LEU A 183 -10.81 -0.89 12.98
N ASN A 184 -11.76 -0.61 13.86
CA ASN A 184 -13.16 -0.40 13.50
C ASN A 184 -13.77 -1.55 12.67
N GLY A 185 -13.41 -2.80 12.98
CA GLY A 185 -13.91 -3.99 12.29
C GLY A 185 -13.31 -4.26 10.91
N LYS A 186 -12.21 -3.59 10.54
CA LYS A 186 -11.47 -3.80 9.29
C LYS A 186 -10.03 -4.14 9.58
N LEU A 187 -9.49 -5.11 8.85
CA LEU A 187 -8.05 -5.35 8.83
C LEU A 187 -7.36 -4.16 8.17
N VAL A 188 -6.41 -3.55 8.87
CA VAL A 188 -5.55 -2.46 8.39
C VAL A 188 -4.09 -2.87 8.29
N LEU A 189 -3.76 -4.01 8.85
CA LEU A 189 -2.43 -4.59 8.82
C LEU A 189 -2.56 -6.12 8.77
N ILE A 190 -1.77 -6.74 7.90
CA ILE A 190 -1.54 -8.18 7.90
C ILE A 190 -0.06 -8.45 8.10
N TYR A 191 0.24 -9.37 9.00
CA TYR A 191 1.60 -9.76 9.36
C TYR A 191 1.80 -11.26 9.18
N SER A 192 2.94 -11.63 8.56
CA SER A 192 3.43 -12.99 8.51
C SER A 192 4.75 -13.13 9.25
N PRO A 193 4.84 -14.02 10.26
CA PRO A 193 6.12 -14.37 10.88
C PRO A 193 6.99 -15.28 10.00
N HIS A 194 6.41 -15.86 8.95
CA HIS A 194 7.10 -16.57 7.89
C HIS A 194 7.26 -15.66 6.67
N GLY A 195 8.32 -15.84 5.87
CA GLY A 195 8.56 -14.99 4.71
C GLY A 195 7.45 -15.13 3.67
N LEU A 196 6.90 -13.99 3.24
CA LEU A 196 6.01 -13.85 2.08
C LEU A 196 6.77 -13.42 0.83
N ASN A 197 8.08 -13.61 0.85
CA ASN A 197 9.01 -13.06 -0.13
C ASN A 197 8.98 -13.91 -1.35
N ASP A 198 8.30 -14.25 -2.10
CA ASP A 198 8.42 -14.98 -3.38
C ASP A 198 9.87 -15.00 -3.93
N THR A 199 10.69 -15.79 -3.27
CA THR A 199 12.15 -15.83 -3.51
C THR A 199 12.54 -16.46 -4.83
N GLU A 200 11.66 -17.24 -5.45
CA GLU A 200 11.87 -17.80 -6.79
C GLU A 200 11.93 -16.71 -7.85
N HIS A 201 11.31 -15.55 -7.60
CA HIS A 201 11.25 -14.42 -8.51
C HIS A 201 12.11 -13.22 -8.07
N THR A 202 13.01 -13.41 -7.08
CA THR A 202 13.87 -12.33 -6.60
C THR A 202 15.33 -12.66 -6.83
N GLU A 203 15.93 -12.02 -7.84
CA GLU A 203 17.33 -12.20 -8.18
C GLU A 203 18.25 -11.78 -7.03
N GLY A 204 19.21 -12.64 -6.70
CA GLY A 204 20.20 -12.39 -5.65
C GLY A 204 19.67 -12.48 -4.23
N CYS A 205 18.47 -12.92 -4.02
CA CYS A 205 17.97 -13.29 -2.69
C CYS A 205 18.40 -14.72 -2.34
N CYS A 206 19.21 -14.85 -1.30
CA CYS A 206 19.49 -16.12 -0.68
C CYS A 206 18.68 -16.22 0.62
N CYS A 207 17.55 -16.91 0.59
CA CYS A 207 16.86 -17.26 1.83
C CYS A 207 17.65 -18.32 2.57
N CYS A 208 18.61 -17.86 3.35
CA CYS A 208 19.61 -18.63 4.10
C CYS A 208 18.96 -19.51 5.17
N GLY A 209 18.18 -20.52 4.77
CA GLY A 209 17.57 -21.49 5.69
C GLY A 209 16.33 -21.02 6.44
N GLY A 210 15.75 -19.87 6.05
CA GLY A 210 14.46 -19.42 6.57
C GLY A 210 13.31 -20.29 6.07
N ASN A 211 12.21 -20.30 6.79
CA ASN A 211 11.01 -21.03 6.39
C ASN A 211 10.06 -20.06 5.67
N GLU A 212 10.08 -20.11 4.36
CA GLU A 212 9.29 -19.25 3.49
C GLU A 212 7.93 -19.89 3.13
N ILE A 213 6.97 -19.04 2.79
CA ILE A 213 5.66 -19.49 2.32
C ILE A 213 5.74 -19.75 0.81
N VAL A 214 5.56 -21.01 0.42
CA VAL A 214 5.64 -21.47 -0.98
C VAL A 214 4.54 -20.86 -1.85
N ASN A 215 3.33 -20.71 -1.31
CA ASN A 215 2.20 -20.09 -2.01
C ASN A 215 2.02 -18.62 -1.63
N SER A 216 3.14 -17.91 -1.49
CA SER A 216 3.17 -16.48 -1.16
C SER A 216 2.58 -15.60 -2.26
N MET A 217 2.71 -15.99 -3.53
CA MET A 217 2.15 -15.28 -4.66
C MET A 217 0.62 -15.13 -4.53
N GLU A 218 -0.09 -16.25 -4.34
CA GLU A 218 -1.55 -16.25 -4.19
C GLU A 218 -1.99 -15.45 -2.95
N LEU A 219 -1.23 -15.56 -1.85
CA LEU A 219 -1.51 -14.79 -0.64
C LEU A 219 -1.30 -13.28 -0.86
N ASN A 220 -0.21 -12.87 -1.49
CA ASN A 220 0.10 -11.48 -1.75
C ASN A 220 -0.93 -10.83 -2.69
N VAL A 221 -1.37 -11.56 -3.74
CA VAL A 221 -2.47 -11.14 -4.61
C VAL A 221 -3.74 -10.94 -3.80
N ASN A 222 -4.12 -11.93 -3.00
CA ASN A 222 -5.30 -11.87 -2.16
C ASN A 222 -5.26 -10.68 -1.18
N ILE A 223 -4.13 -10.48 -0.50
CA ILE A 223 -3.96 -9.43 0.51
C ILE A 223 -4.06 -8.04 -0.13
N LEU A 224 -3.41 -7.82 -1.27
CA LEU A 224 -3.50 -6.53 -1.95
C LEU A 224 -4.91 -6.24 -2.42
N VAL A 225 -5.57 -7.20 -3.07
CA VAL A 225 -6.95 -7.00 -3.54
C VAL A 225 -7.91 -6.82 -2.37
N TYR A 226 -7.75 -7.59 -1.28
CA TYR A 226 -8.51 -7.38 -0.06
C TYR A 226 -8.36 -5.95 0.47
N ALA A 227 -7.12 -5.45 0.55
CA ALA A 227 -6.82 -4.10 1.03
C ALA A 227 -7.47 -2.99 0.18
N LEU A 228 -7.60 -3.22 -1.13
CA LEU A 228 -8.21 -2.24 -2.05
C LEU A 228 -9.75 -2.26 -2.04
N LEU A 229 -10.36 -3.34 -1.55
CA LEU A 229 -11.82 -3.50 -1.51
C LEU A 229 -12.44 -3.10 -0.17
N HIS A 230 -11.66 -2.98 0.90
CA HIS A 230 -12.12 -2.77 2.27
C HIS A 230 -11.49 -1.55 2.94
#